data_6376d064ffc2c4a09dc02f4962e81c7d
#
_entry.id   6376d064ffc2c4a09dc02f4962e81c7d
#
_cell.length_a   1.000
_cell.length_b   1.000
_cell.length_c   1.000
_cell.angle_alpha   90.00
_cell.angle_beta   90.00
_cell.angle_gamma   90.00
#
_symmetry.space_group_name_H-M   'P 1'
#
loop_
_entity.id
_entity.type
_entity.pdbx_description
1 polymer ?
#
loop_
_entity_poly.entity_id
_entity_poly.type
_entity_poly.pdbx_seq_one_letter_code
_entity_poly.pdbx_strand_id
1 'polypeptide(L)'
;TYHHYDMSKISDPAVFRKEMDDVRALFQETTGTEMAMYYRPPQGKYSETNLQMAKDLGYSTFFWSLAYVDWNVDAQPSHEEAFSKLTGRIHPGAVVLLHNTSKTNGEILDELLTKWEEMGYTFGKLEELVQ
;
A
#
# COMPACT_ATOMS: atom_id res chain seq x y z
N THR A 1 6.71 0.15 6.97
CA THR A 1 7.80 0.48 7.91
C THR A 1 7.25 1.24 9.10
N TYR A 2 7.96 1.19 10.22
CA TYR A 2 7.45 1.73 11.48
C TYR A 2 7.32 3.26 11.45
N HIS A 3 8.38 3.98 11.05
CA HIS A 3 8.39 5.46 11.04
C HIS A 3 8.03 6.09 9.70
N HIS A 4 7.80 5.30 8.67
CA HIS A 4 7.50 5.80 7.32
C HIS A 4 8.59 6.70 6.72
N TYR A 5 9.86 6.41 7.02
CA TYR A 5 11.01 7.14 6.47
C TYR A 5 11.11 7.02 4.93
N ASP A 6 11.84 7.95 4.32
CA ASP A 6 12.34 7.79 2.95
C ASP A 6 13.38 6.66 2.94
N MET A 7 12.90 5.43 2.70
CA MET A 7 13.74 4.24 2.77
C MET A 7 14.84 4.23 1.73
N SER A 8 14.73 4.96 0.63
CA SER A 8 15.79 5.05 -0.37
C SER A 8 17.11 5.61 0.18
N LYS A 9 17.05 6.32 1.31
CA LYS A 9 18.20 6.93 2.00
C LYS A 9 18.77 6.04 3.11
N ILE A 10 18.12 4.95 3.43
CA ILE A 10 18.58 3.99 4.46
C ILE A 10 19.52 2.99 3.80
N SER A 11 20.81 3.13 4.06
CA SER A 11 21.86 2.23 3.53
C SER A 11 22.37 1.20 4.55
N ASP A 12 22.06 1.41 5.84
CA ASP A 12 22.42 0.48 6.92
C ASP A 12 21.38 -0.66 7.01
N PRO A 13 21.77 -1.92 6.78
CA PRO A 13 20.87 -3.07 6.88
C PRO A 13 20.25 -3.25 8.26
N ALA A 14 20.96 -2.85 9.34
CA ALA A 14 20.43 -2.97 10.70
C ALA A 14 19.29 -1.97 10.94
N VAL A 15 19.41 -0.75 10.43
CA VAL A 15 18.37 0.27 10.48
C VAL A 15 17.16 -0.16 9.64
N PHE A 16 17.39 -0.67 8.43
CA PHE A 16 16.32 -1.19 7.58
C PHE A 16 15.56 -2.33 8.26
N ARG A 17 16.28 -3.32 8.79
CA ARG A 17 15.69 -4.46 9.52
C ARG A 17 14.85 -3.97 10.71
N LYS A 18 15.36 -3.01 11.49
CA LYS A 18 14.64 -2.48 12.65
C LYS A 18 13.30 -1.85 12.25
N GLU A 19 13.24 -1.08 11.17
CA GLU A 19 12.00 -0.50 10.64
C GLU A 19 10.96 -1.57 10.28
N MET A 20 11.40 -2.74 9.82
CA MET A 20 10.51 -3.85 9.46
C MET A 20 10.09 -4.65 10.70
N ASP A 21 11.03 -4.92 11.60
CA ASP A 21 10.78 -5.73 12.81
C ASP A 21 9.88 -4.97 13.80
N ASP A 22 10.08 -3.66 13.98
CA ASP A 22 9.26 -2.85 14.88
C ASP A 22 7.78 -2.83 14.44
N VAL A 23 7.50 -2.67 13.15
CA VAL A 23 6.11 -2.70 12.67
C VAL A 23 5.49 -4.10 12.77
N ARG A 24 6.27 -5.16 12.56
CA ARG A 24 5.80 -6.54 12.74
C ARG A 24 5.46 -6.81 14.22
N ALA A 25 6.34 -6.38 15.12
CA ALA A 25 6.11 -6.54 16.56
C ALA A 25 4.84 -5.83 17.02
N LEU A 26 4.65 -4.57 16.59
CA LEU A 26 3.44 -3.80 16.89
C LEU A 26 2.19 -4.46 16.32
N PHE A 27 2.26 -4.97 15.09
CA PHE A 27 1.14 -5.66 14.46
C PHE A 27 0.76 -6.93 15.24
N GLN A 28 1.75 -7.76 15.60
CA GLN A 28 1.56 -8.97 16.41
C GLN A 28 0.97 -8.65 17.77
N GLU A 29 1.48 -7.62 18.45
CA GLU A 29 0.97 -7.18 19.75
C GLU A 29 -0.49 -6.71 19.65
N THR A 30 -0.84 -5.98 18.58
CA THR A 30 -2.16 -5.40 18.43
C THR A 30 -3.21 -6.42 17.98
N THR A 31 -2.84 -7.35 17.08
CA THR A 31 -3.79 -8.25 16.41
C THR A 31 -3.74 -9.70 16.92
N GLY A 32 -2.65 -10.08 17.59
CA GLY A 32 -2.39 -11.47 17.99
C GLY A 32 -1.99 -12.39 16.83
N THR A 33 -1.81 -11.87 15.60
CA THR A 33 -1.49 -12.63 14.40
C THR A 33 -0.18 -12.18 13.77
N GLU A 34 0.47 -13.03 12.99
CA GLU A 34 1.67 -12.64 12.25
C GLU A 34 1.31 -11.73 11.06
N MET A 35 2.15 -10.71 10.84
CA MET A 35 2.03 -9.82 9.69
C MET A 35 2.55 -10.51 8.43
N ALA A 36 1.81 -10.40 7.32
CA ALA A 36 2.27 -10.87 6.02
C ALA A 36 3.58 -10.18 5.61
N MET A 37 4.46 -10.95 4.94
CA MET A 37 5.79 -10.49 4.52
C MET A 37 5.72 -9.66 3.23
N TYR A 38 4.90 -8.60 3.25
CA TYR A 38 4.73 -7.66 2.16
C TYR A 38 5.32 -6.30 2.52
N TYR A 39 6.05 -5.74 1.60
CA TYR A 39 6.69 -4.44 1.75
C TYR A 39 6.20 -3.47 0.67
N ARG A 40 5.77 -2.31 1.07
CA ARG A 40 5.51 -1.17 0.21
C ARG A 40 6.46 -0.04 0.59
N PRO A 41 7.37 0.37 -0.29
CA PRO A 41 8.26 1.50 0.00
C PRO A 41 7.46 2.76 0.33
N PRO A 42 7.70 3.40 1.50
CA PRO A 42 7.08 4.67 1.84
C PRO A 42 7.24 5.69 0.72
N GLN A 43 6.18 6.42 0.40
CA GLN A 43 6.14 7.42 -0.67
C GLN A 43 6.49 6.87 -2.08
N GLY A 44 6.62 5.56 -2.26
CA GLY A 44 7.12 4.94 -3.49
C GLY A 44 8.60 5.15 -3.73
N LYS A 45 9.35 5.67 -2.76
CA LYS A 45 10.79 5.91 -2.88
C LYS A 45 11.60 4.69 -2.51
N TYR A 46 12.50 4.29 -3.38
CA TYR A 46 13.33 3.11 -3.21
C TYR A 46 14.75 3.31 -3.75
N SER A 47 15.63 2.41 -3.39
CA SER A 47 16.92 2.17 -4.04
C SER A 47 17.06 0.66 -4.29
N GLU A 48 17.90 0.27 -5.24
CA GLU A 48 18.18 -1.16 -5.50
C GLU A 48 18.65 -1.87 -4.23
N THR A 49 19.50 -1.21 -3.44
CA THR A 49 19.99 -1.72 -2.16
C THR A 49 18.83 -1.99 -1.18
N ASN A 50 17.86 -1.09 -1.08
CA ASN A 50 16.70 -1.31 -0.20
C ASN A 50 15.79 -2.44 -0.68
N LEU A 51 15.59 -2.57 -1.98
CA LEU A 51 14.82 -3.68 -2.53
C LEU A 51 15.52 -5.02 -2.26
N GLN A 52 16.85 -5.04 -2.36
CA GLN A 52 17.63 -6.23 -2.01
C GLN A 52 17.54 -6.54 -0.51
N MET A 53 17.65 -5.53 0.38
CA MET A 53 17.47 -5.72 1.81
C MET A 53 16.10 -6.30 2.15
N ALA A 54 15.02 -5.81 1.53
CA ALA A 54 13.67 -6.35 1.72
C ALA A 54 13.60 -7.81 1.29
N LYS A 55 14.16 -8.14 0.12
CA LYS A 55 14.23 -9.50 -0.39
C LYS A 55 15.03 -10.45 0.53
N ASP A 56 16.17 -10.00 1.04
CA ASP A 56 17.02 -10.78 1.95
C ASP A 56 16.34 -11.07 3.30
N LEU A 57 15.39 -10.20 3.69
CA LEU A 57 14.53 -10.40 4.86
C LEU A 57 13.28 -11.24 4.56
N GLY A 58 13.09 -11.71 3.31
CA GLY A 58 11.96 -12.52 2.90
C GLY A 58 10.70 -11.73 2.52
N TYR A 59 10.80 -10.41 2.34
CA TYR A 59 9.66 -9.60 1.92
C TYR A 59 9.47 -9.61 0.41
N SER A 60 8.21 -9.72 -0.02
CA SER A 60 7.79 -9.37 -1.38
C SER A 60 7.48 -7.88 -1.45
N THR A 61 8.15 -7.17 -2.36
CA THR A 61 7.94 -5.73 -2.53
C THR A 61 6.86 -5.44 -3.55
N PHE A 62 5.88 -4.62 -3.16
CA PHE A 62 4.80 -4.17 -4.03
C PHE A 62 4.83 -2.67 -4.23
N PHE A 63 4.63 -2.26 -5.46
CA PHE A 63 4.26 -0.92 -5.87
C PHE A 63 2.79 -0.91 -6.32
N TRP A 64 2.35 0.19 -6.88
CA TRP A 64 0.98 0.36 -7.35
C TRP A 64 0.94 0.97 -8.75
N SER A 65 -0.11 0.68 -9.48
CA SER A 65 -0.36 1.25 -10.81
C SER A 65 -1.50 2.28 -10.80
N LEU A 66 -2.28 2.31 -9.73
CA LEU A 66 -3.36 3.27 -9.55
C LEU A 66 -3.34 3.82 -8.12
N ALA A 67 -3.25 5.13 -8.00
CA ALA A 67 -3.42 5.90 -6.78
C ALA A 67 -3.89 7.31 -7.11
N TYR A 68 -4.34 8.05 -6.11
CA TYR A 68 -4.64 9.48 -6.22
C TYR A 68 -4.27 10.19 -4.92
N VAL A 69 -4.38 11.51 -4.87
CA VAL A 69 -4.01 12.29 -3.68
C VAL A 69 -5.16 12.20 -2.68
N ASP A 70 -5.08 11.25 -1.76
CA ASP A 70 -6.08 10.95 -0.72
C ASP A 70 -5.54 11.06 0.70
N TRP A 71 -4.21 11.20 0.86
CA TRP A 71 -3.51 11.19 2.16
C TRP A 71 -3.53 12.52 2.91
N ASN A 72 -3.90 13.63 2.24
CA ASN A 72 -3.97 14.93 2.90
C ASN A 72 -5.26 15.04 3.69
N VAL A 73 -5.19 14.86 5.00
CA VAL A 73 -6.37 14.87 5.89
C VAL A 73 -7.09 16.20 5.93
N ASP A 74 -6.37 17.31 5.69
CA ASP A 74 -6.91 18.68 5.72
C ASP A 74 -7.47 19.13 4.35
N ALA A 75 -7.23 18.36 3.30
CA ALA A 75 -7.69 18.65 1.93
C ALA A 75 -8.12 17.34 1.25
N GLN A 76 -9.21 16.77 1.73
CA GLN A 76 -9.76 15.54 1.17
C GLN A 76 -10.43 15.80 -0.18
N PRO A 77 -10.22 14.90 -1.17
CA PRO A 77 -10.92 14.98 -2.46
C PRO A 77 -12.42 14.81 -2.27
N SER A 78 -13.22 15.42 -3.15
CA SER A 78 -14.66 15.13 -3.18
C SER A 78 -14.93 13.69 -3.64
N HIS A 79 -16.13 13.16 -3.33
CA HIS A 79 -16.56 11.84 -3.83
C HIS A 79 -16.52 11.81 -5.36
N GLU A 80 -17.03 12.85 -6.03
CA GLU A 80 -17.01 12.95 -7.50
C GLU A 80 -15.59 12.89 -8.07
N GLU A 81 -14.64 13.63 -7.47
CA GLU A 81 -13.24 13.61 -7.88
C GLU A 81 -12.62 12.22 -7.68
N ALA A 82 -12.87 11.59 -6.51
CA ALA A 82 -12.39 10.25 -6.20
C ALA A 82 -12.92 9.22 -7.20
N PHE A 83 -14.23 9.18 -7.45
CA PHE A 83 -14.84 8.28 -8.44
C PHE A 83 -14.30 8.53 -9.83
N SER A 84 -14.24 9.78 -10.29
CA SER A 84 -13.71 10.12 -11.62
C SER A 84 -12.29 9.60 -11.82
N LYS A 85 -11.41 9.76 -10.82
CA LYS A 85 -10.02 9.29 -10.90
C LYS A 85 -9.90 7.77 -10.81
N LEU A 86 -10.64 7.15 -9.91
CA LEU A 86 -10.51 5.73 -9.61
C LEU A 86 -11.21 4.85 -10.66
N THR A 87 -12.38 5.27 -11.17
CA THR A 87 -13.05 4.51 -12.24
C THR A 87 -12.48 4.81 -13.62
N GLY A 88 -12.03 6.05 -13.86
CA GLY A 88 -11.46 6.44 -15.16
C GLY A 88 -10.05 5.89 -15.43
N ARG A 89 -9.35 5.43 -14.39
CA ARG A 89 -7.97 4.94 -14.50
C ARG A 89 -7.80 3.48 -14.13
N ILE A 90 -8.85 2.80 -13.69
CA ILE A 90 -8.79 1.37 -13.39
C ILE A 90 -8.49 0.57 -14.66
N HIS A 91 -7.73 -0.49 -14.53
CA HIS A 91 -7.33 -1.37 -15.62
C HIS A 91 -7.14 -2.81 -15.12
N PRO A 92 -7.21 -3.83 -15.98
CA PRO A 92 -6.92 -5.22 -15.61
C PRO A 92 -5.51 -5.36 -15.01
N GLY A 93 -5.40 -6.09 -13.90
CA GLY A 93 -4.15 -6.27 -13.17
C GLY A 93 -3.70 -5.06 -12.35
N ALA A 94 -4.57 -4.08 -12.11
CA ALA A 94 -4.24 -2.92 -11.28
C ALA A 94 -3.92 -3.33 -9.84
N VAL A 95 -2.81 -2.82 -9.32
CA VAL A 95 -2.54 -2.76 -7.89
C VAL A 95 -2.92 -1.36 -7.42
N VAL A 96 -3.94 -1.27 -6.58
CA VAL A 96 -4.54 0.00 -6.17
C VAL A 96 -4.06 0.38 -4.78
N LEU A 97 -3.57 1.61 -4.63
CA LEU A 97 -3.22 2.19 -3.33
C LEU A 97 -4.27 3.21 -2.90
N LEU A 98 -4.92 2.91 -1.77
CA LEU A 98 -5.84 3.81 -1.06
C LEU A 98 -5.39 3.95 0.39
N HIS A 99 -5.39 5.18 0.93
CA HIS A 99 -4.96 5.41 2.31
C HIS A 99 -6.16 5.29 3.27
N ASN A 100 -5.97 4.54 4.34
CA ASN A 100 -6.99 4.34 5.39
C ASN A 100 -7.21 5.60 6.27
N THR A 101 -6.34 6.59 6.17
CA THR A 101 -6.48 7.89 6.82
C THR A 101 -7.41 8.84 6.05
N SER A 102 -7.81 8.47 4.83
CA SER A 102 -8.73 9.25 4.01
C SER A 102 -10.18 9.02 4.44
N LYS A 103 -10.82 10.09 4.91
CA LYS A 103 -12.25 10.08 5.19
C LYS A 103 -13.06 9.76 3.93
N THR A 104 -12.71 10.38 2.81
CA THR A 104 -13.36 10.15 1.51
C THR A 104 -13.31 8.68 1.12
N ASN A 105 -12.14 8.03 1.22
CA ASN A 105 -12.02 6.60 0.93
C ASN A 105 -12.93 5.75 1.82
N GLY A 106 -12.99 6.06 3.12
CA GLY A 106 -13.87 5.34 4.05
C GLY A 106 -15.35 5.47 3.70
N GLU A 107 -15.76 6.61 3.19
CA GLU A 107 -17.15 6.88 2.81
C GLU A 107 -17.57 6.26 1.48
N ILE A 108 -16.63 6.14 0.52
CA ILE A 108 -16.94 5.65 -0.85
C ILE A 108 -16.58 4.19 -1.10
N LEU A 109 -15.84 3.54 -0.20
CA LEU A 109 -15.19 2.26 -0.51
C LEU A 109 -16.16 1.19 -1.00
N ASP A 110 -17.29 1.02 -0.33
CA ASP A 110 -18.31 0.02 -0.69
C ASP A 110 -18.87 0.26 -2.10
N GLU A 111 -19.28 1.50 -2.36
CA GLU A 111 -19.79 1.90 -3.67
C GLU A 111 -18.72 1.77 -4.78
N LEU A 112 -17.48 2.13 -4.47
CA LEU A 112 -16.36 2.03 -5.40
C LEU A 112 -16.08 0.57 -5.79
N LEU A 113 -16.06 -0.35 -4.82
CA LEU A 113 -15.84 -1.77 -5.08
C LEU A 113 -16.98 -2.34 -5.93
N THR A 114 -18.24 -2.03 -5.58
CA THR A 114 -19.41 -2.40 -6.36
C THR A 114 -19.32 -1.88 -7.80
N LYS A 115 -18.88 -0.63 -7.96
CA LYS A 115 -18.71 -0.02 -9.29
C LYS A 115 -17.67 -0.73 -10.14
N TRP A 116 -16.56 -1.12 -9.57
CA TRP A 116 -15.55 -1.91 -10.28
C TRP A 116 -16.07 -3.30 -10.65
N GLU A 117 -16.87 -3.98 -9.80
CA GLU A 117 -17.52 -5.24 -10.15
C GLU A 117 -18.51 -5.07 -11.32
N GLU A 118 -19.33 -4.00 -11.31
CA GLU A 118 -20.22 -3.65 -12.43
C GLU A 118 -19.46 -3.40 -13.74
N MET A 119 -18.22 -2.89 -13.66
CA MET A 119 -17.33 -2.70 -14.80
C MET A 119 -16.65 -4.00 -15.27
N GLY A 120 -16.91 -5.13 -14.58
CA GLY A 120 -16.40 -6.45 -14.94
C GLY A 120 -15.07 -6.83 -14.29
N TYR A 121 -14.60 -6.07 -13.29
CA TYR A 121 -13.41 -6.42 -12.53
C TYR A 121 -13.72 -7.41 -11.41
N THR A 122 -12.74 -8.21 -11.06
CA THR A 122 -12.72 -9.08 -9.89
C THR A 122 -11.52 -8.74 -9.03
N PHE A 123 -11.60 -9.04 -7.74
CA PHE A 123 -10.52 -8.74 -6.80
C PHE A 123 -9.69 -9.98 -6.53
N GLY A 124 -8.38 -9.85 -6.68
CA GLY A 124 -7.38 -10.87 -6.36
C GLY A 124 -6.59 -10.49 -5.11
N LYS A 125 -5.80 -11.42 -4.63
CA LYS A 125 -4.88 -11.21 -3.50
C LYS A 125 -3.47 -10.96 -3.99
N LEU A 126 -2.67 -10.21 -3.20
CA LEU A 126 -1.28 -9.91 -3.56
C LEU A 126 -0.40 -11.16 -3.68
N GLU A 127 -0.68 -12.22 -2.92
CA GLU A 127 0.05 -13.49 -3.03
C GLU A 127 -0.06 -14.14 -4.41
N GLU A 128 -1.11 -13.86 -5.17
CA GLU A 128 -1.28 -14.38 -6.54
C GLU A 128 -0.29 -13.77 -7.54
N LEU A 129 0.30 -12.61 -7.18
CA LEU A 129 1.27 -11.91 -8.01
C LEU A 129 2.72 -12.36 -7.78
N VAL A 130 3.00 -13.15 -6.73
CA VAL A 130 4.36 -13.53 -6.29
C VAL A 130 4.59 -15.03 -6.27
N GLN A 131 3.82 -15.78 -7.03
CA GLN A 131 3.98 -17.22 -7.21
C GLN A 131 5.14 -17.56 -8.10
#